data_a24027f6de28daf532b4d566ca020d02
#
_entry.id   a24027f6de28daf532b4d566ca020d02
#
_cell.length_a   1.000
_cell.length_b   1.000
_cell.length_c   1.000
_cell.angle_alpha   90.00
_cell.angle_beta   90.00
_cell.angle_gamma   90.00
#
_symmetry.space_group_name_H-M   'P 1'
#
loop_
_entity.id
_entity.type
_entity.pdbx_description
1 polymer ?
#
loop_
_entity_poly.entity_id
_entity_poly.type
_entity_poly.pdbx_seq_one_letter_code
_entity_poly.pdbx_strand_id
1 'polypeptide(L)'
;MKQQTKSAVPLWYWVIAAVALLWNLLGCAFFGMELFAQEAVMESMTEPQKEWARSIPGWIYFVYGLAVSTGVAGSIGLFLRKGWTTLMFAICLVAVIVQMVYTMVIGGGLQIMGPAGLVMPSLVIGIAAALLWFSWFARSRGWFGQVSPTVERE
;
A
#
# COMPACT_ATOMS: atom_id res chain seq x y z
N MET A 1 -34.88 -23.90 4.03
CA MET A 1 -33.63 -23.37 4.64
C MET A 1 -32.52 -23.45 3.58
N LYS A 2 -32.16 -22.32 2.96
CA LYS A 2 -31.01 -22.29 2.04
C LYS A 2 -29.73 -22.24 2.92
N GLN A 3 -29.03 -23.35 3.03
CA GLN A 3 -27.69 -23.36 3.56
C GLN A 3 -26.84 -22.44 2.66
N GLN A 4 -26.42 -21.32 3.19
CA GLN A 4 -25.36 -20.53 2.57
C GLN A 4 -24.08 -21.36 2.66
N THR A 5 -23.75 -22.04 1.60
CA THR A 5 -22.44 -22.65 1.41
C THR A 5 -21.43 -21.53 1.47
N LYS A 6 -20.67 -21.44 2.58
CA LYS A 6 -19.48 -20.58 2.64
C LYS A 6 -18.60 -20.99 1.46
N SER A 7 -18.52 -20.13 0.44
CA SER A 7 -17.64 -20.39 -0.70
C SER A 7 -16.23 -20.61 -0.17
N ALA A 8 -15.68 -21.79 -0.44
CA ALA A 8 -14.33 -22.13 -0.06
C ALA A 8 -13.38 -21.17 -0.77
N VAL A 9 -12.53 -20.51 0.00
CA VAL A 9 -11.54 -19.57 -0.54
C VAL A 9 -10.40 -20.40 -1.15
N PRO A 10 -10.06 -20.19 -2.43
CA PRO A 10 -9.03 -20.96 -3.08
C PRO A 10 -7.63 -20.69 -2.50
N LEU A 11 -6.72 -21.63 -2.62
CA LEU A 11 -5.37 -21.54 -2.07
C LEU A 11 -4.60 -20.31 -2.61
N TRP A 12 -4.77 -19.96 -3.89
CA TRP A 12 -4.10 -18.81 -4.51
C TRP A 12 -4.46 -17.47 -3.85
N TYR A 13 -5.66 -17.35 -3.25
CA TYR A 13 -6.03 -16.18 -2.46
C TYR A 13 -5.07 -15.97 -1.28
N TRP A 14 -4.78 -17.04 -0.55
CA TRP A 14 -3.89 -16.99 0.61
C TRP A 14 -2.45 -16.68 0.21
N VAL A 15 -2.02 -17.19 -0.94
CA VAL A 15 -0.70 -16.86 -1.49
C VAL A 15 -0.61 -15.36 -1.81
N ILE A 16 -1.63 -14.79 -2.47
CA ILE A 16 -1.66 -13.35 -2.74
C ILE A 16 -1.71 -12.55 -1.44
N ALA A 17 -2.50 -12.95 -0.45
CA ALA A 17 -2.56 -12.27 0.84
C ALA A 17 -1.19 -12.28 1.56
N ALA A 18 -0.47 -13.41 1.52
CA ALA A 18 0.86 -13.52 2.11
C ALA A 18 1.88 -12.64 1.37
N VAL A 19 1.90 -12.67 0.04
CA VAL A 19 2.77 -11.82 -0.77
C VAL A 19 2.46 -10.34 -0.54
N ALA A 20 1.19 -9.96 -0.47
CA ALA A 20 0.77 -8.61 -0.18
C ALA A 20 1.27 -8.13 1.19
N LEU A 21 1.16 -8.98 2.21
CA LEU A 21 1.65 -8.63 3.55
C LEU A 21 3.17 -8.46 3.57
N LEU A 22 3.91 -9.39 2.96
CA LEU A 22 5.37 -9.30 2.86
C LEU A 22 5.82 -8.03 2.12
N TRP A 23 5.16 -7.69 1.01
CA TRP A 23 5.42 -6.47 0.26
C TRP A 23 5.20 -5.21 1.10
N ASN A 24 4.09 -5.14 1.82
CA ASN A 24 3.77 -3.98 2.65
C ASN A 24 4.68 -3.89 3.88
N LEU A 25 5.10 -5.02 4.48
CA LEU A 25 6.10 -5.04 5.55
C LEU A 25 7.46 -4.56 5.06
N LEU A 26 7.86 -4.91 3.83
CA LEU A 26 9.05 -4.38 3.21
C LEU A 26 8.96 -2.85 3.03
N GLY A 27 7.81 -2.33 2.61
CA GLY A 27 7.53 -0.89 2.56
C GLY A 27 7.69 -0.21 3.92
N CYS A 28 7.21 -0.85 5.01
CA CYS A 28 7.42 -0.35 6.38
C CYS A 28 8.90 -0.35 6.76
N ALA A 29 9.66 -1.35 6.37
CA ALA A 29 11.10 -1.39 6.64
C ALA A 29 11.84 -0.24 5.95
N PHE A 30 11.55 0.03 4.67
CA PHE A 30 12.12 1.17 3.96
C PHE A 30 11.71 2.51 4.58
N PHE A 31 10.44 2.66 4.96
CA PHE A 31 9.97 3.83 5.67
C PHE A 31 10.71 4.04 6.99
N GLY A 32 10.93 2.97 7.75
CA GLY A 32 11.72 3.00 8.98
C GLY A 32 13.18 3.41 8.73
N MET A 33 13.79 2.90 7.65
CA MET A 33 15.14 3.30 7.26
C MET A 33 15.23 4.80 6.93
N GLU A 34 14.25 5.34 6.21
CA GLU A 34 14.21 6.78 5.91
C GLU A 34 14.01 7.65 7.16
N LEU A 35 13.31 7.16 8.19
CA LEU A 35 13.09 7.93 9.42
C LEU A 35 14.26 7.84 10.40
N PHE A 36 14.85 6.64 10.58
CA PHE A 36 15.78 6.37 11.67
C PHE A 36 17.23 6.21 11.21
N ALA A 37 17.46 5.95 9.93
CA ALA A 37 18.78 5.73 9.34
C ALA A 37 19.03 6.65 8.14
N GLN A 38 18.49 7.85 8.15
CA GLN A 38 18.55 8.79 7.02
C GLN A 38 20.00 9.09 6.58
N GLU A 39 20.93 9.25 7.53
CA GLU A 39 22.34 9.49 7.22
C GLU A 39 22.95 8.32 6.45
N ALA A 40 22.72 7.07 6.90
CA ALA A 40 23.22 5.88 6.22
C ALA A 40 22.62 5.71 4.81
N VAL A 41 21.34 6.04 4.62
CA VAL A 41 20.69 6.05 3.29
C VAL A 41 21.32 7.10 2.40
N MET A 42 21.61 8.29 2.93
CA MET A 42 22.24 9.40 2.19
C MET A 42 23.69 9.12 1.80
N GLU A 43 24.44 8.31 2.53
CA GLU A 43 25.84 7.97 2.20
C GLU A 43 25.97 7.36 0.80
N SER A 44 24.97 6.62 0.34
CA SER A 44 24.96 6.00 -1.00
C SER A 44 24.47 6.95 -2.12
N MET A 45 24.04 8.16 -1.78
CA MET A 45 23.47 9.13 -2.72
C MET A 45 24.54 10.10 -3.24
N THR A 46 24.35 10.57 -4.48
CA THR A 46 25.11 11.70 -5.04
C THR A 46 24.68 13.01 -4.36
N GLU A 47 25.54 14.05 -4.41
CA GLU A 47 25.21 15.35 -3.79
C GLU A 47 23.87 15.95 -4.30
N PRO A 48 23.54 15.95 -5.61
CA PRO A 48 22.23 16.40 -6.07
C PRO A 48 21.06 15.59 -5.49
N GLN A 49 21.23 14.29 -5.29
CA GLN A 49 20.20 13.43 -4.68
C GLN A 49 20.02 13.73 -3.18
N LYS A 50 21.11 14.04 -2.46
CA LYS A 50 21.05 14.46 -1.07
C LYS A 50 20.32 15.78 -0.89
N GLU A 51 20.62 16.76 -1.74
CA GLU A 51 19.96 18.06 -1.71
C GLU A 51 18.46 17.90 -2.01
N TRP A 52 18.11 17.09 -2.99
CA TRP A 52 16.73 16.77 -3.29
C TRP A 52 16.03 16.09 -2.11
N ALA A 53 16.63 15.07 -1.50
CA ALA A 53 16.05 14.37 -0.36
C ALA A 53 15.80 15.32 0.83
N ARG A 54 16.73 16.26 1.08
CA ARG A 54 16.57 17.28 2.14
C ARG A 54 15.50 18.31 1.81
N SER A 55 15.19 18.54 0.54
CA SER A 55 14.15 19.48 0.10
C SER A 55 12.72 18.94 0.26
N ILE A 56 12.55 17.62 0.49
CA ILE A 56 11.24 16.99 0.65
C ILE A 56 10.62 17.44 1.97
N PRO A 57 9.42 18.07 1.94
CA PRO A 57 8.77 18.55 3.14
C PRO A 57 8.27 17.43 4.03
N GLY A 58 8.27 17.67 5.34
CA GLY A 58 7.92 16.67 6.36
C GLY A 58 6.53 16.05 6.22
N TRP A 59 5.56 16.78 5.63
CA TRP A 59 4.21 16.20 5.42
C TRP A 59 4.19 15.02 4.44
N ILE A 60 5.17 14.95 3.51
CA ILE A 60 5.32 13.80 2.60
C ILE A 60 5.65 12.54 3.38
N TYR A 61 6.49 12.62 4.41
CA TYR A 61 6.78 11.49 5.29
C TYR A 61 5.52 11.02 6.04
N PHE A 62 4.63 11.95 6.42
CA PHE A 62 3.33 11.59 6.99
C PHE A 62 2.46 10.83 5.98
N VAL A 63 2.40 11.28 4.73
CA VAL A 63 1.66 10.59 3.65
C VAL A 63 2.27 9.21 3.38
N TYR A 64 3.61 9.09 3.41
CA TYR A 64 4.29 7.81 3.28
C TYR A 64 3.92 6.86 4.44
N GLY A 65 3.98 7.33 5.66
CA GLY A 65 3.55 6.56 6.84
C GLY A 65 2.11 6.10 6.73
N LEU A 66 1.20 6.95 6.24
CA LEU A 66 -0.19 6.60 5.98
C LEU A 66 -0.30 5.51 4.90
N ALA A 67 0.45 5.60 3.81
CA ALA A 67 0.45 4.62 2.73
C ALA A 67 0.88 3.23 3.23
N VAL A 68 2.01 3.12 3.94
CA VAL A 68 2.51 1.83 4.43
C VAL A 68 1.62 1.24 5.53
N SER A 69 1.10 2.08 6.43
CA SER A 69 0.20 1.64 7.52
C SER A 69 -1.12 1.10 6.97
N THR A 70 -1.72 1.80 6.01
CA THR A 70 -2.98 1.34 5.38
C THR A 70 -2.75 0.14 4.47
N GLY A 71 -1.58 0.03 3.83
CA GLY A 71 -1.18 -1.15 3.05
C GLY A 71 -1.05 -2.40 3.92
N VAL A 72 -0.40 -2.30 5.08
CA VAL A 72 -0.32 -3.40 6.07
C VAL A 72 -1.70 -3.75 6.62
N ALA A 73 -2.48 -2.74 7.03
CA ALA A 73 -3.84 -2.96 7.51
C ALA A 73 -4.69 -3.67 6.44
N GLY A 74 -4.64 -3.22 5.18
CA GLY A 74 -5.32 -3.88 4.07
C GLY A 74 -4.90 -5.34 3.90
N SER A 75 -3.61 -5.63 3.99
CA SER A 75 -3.08 -7.00 3.89
C SER A 75 -3.55 -7.88 5.05
N ILE A 76 -3.54 -7.38 6.27
CA ILE A 76 -4.11 -8.07 7.44
C ILE A 76 -5.62 -8.28 7.23
N GLY A 77 -6.32 -7.29 6.69
CA GLY A 77 -7.74 -7.38 6.36
C GLY A 77 -8.07 -8.47 5.34
N LEU A 78 -7.16 -8.77 4.39
CA LEU A 78 -7.27 -9.94 3.52
C LEU A 78 -7.28 -11.24 4.32
N PHE A 79 -6.33 -11.42 5.25
CA PHE A 79 -6.29 -12.61 6.10
C PHE A 79 -7.54 -12.74 6.97
N LEU A 80 -8.00 -11.62 7.53
CA LEU A 80 -9.22 -11.58 8.35
C LEU A 80 -10.52 -11.62 7.51
N ARG A 81 -10.40 -11.53 6.18
CA ARG A 81 -11.53 -11.53 5.23
C ARG A 81 -12.57 -10.46 5.55
N LYS A 82 -12.11 -9.26 5.88
CA LYS A 82 -12.96 -8.14 6.32
C LYS A 82 -13.29 -7.17 5.17
N GLY A 83 -14.52 -6.68 5.13
CA GLY A 83 -14.99 -5.79 4.07
C GLY A 83 -14.30 -4.41 4.02
N TRP A 84 -13.69 -3.95 5.12
CA TRP A 84 -12.93 -2.69 5.17
C TRP A 84 -11.57 -2.75 4.45
N THR A 85 -11.11 -3.95 4.09
CA THR A 85 -9.86 -4.18 3.34
C THR A 85 -9.76 -3.33 2.08
N THR A 86 -10.83 -3.28 1.30
CA THR A 86 -10.88 -2.50 0.05
C THR A 86 -10.67 -1.00 0.30
N LEU A 87 -11.25 -0.47 1.39
CA LEU A 87 -11.06 0.92 1.78
C LEU A 87 -9.60 1.20 2.16
N MET A 88 -8.96 0.30 2.90
CA MET A 88 -7.55 0.44 3.27
C MET A 88 -6.63 0.49 2.04
N PHE A 89 -6.83 -0.40 1.08
CA PHE A 89 -6.05 -0.36 -0.17
C PHE A 89 -6.38 0.86 -1.04
N ALA A 90 -7.60 1.38 -1.01
CA ALA A 90 -7.94 2.62 -1.70
C ALA A 90 -7.20 3.83 -1.10
N ILE A 91 -7.18 3.93 0.23
CA ILE A 91 -6.42 4.99 0.94
C ILE A 91 -4.92 4.83 0.66
N CYS A 92 -4.39 3.60 0.72
CA CYS A 92 -2.99 3.30 0.39
C CYS A 92 -2.63 3.78 -1.02
N LEU A 93 -3.43 3.42 -2.03
CA LEU A 93 -3.19 3.82 -3.43
C LEU A 93 -3.18 5.34 -3.60
N VAL A 94 -4.17 6.03 -3.03
CA VAL A 94 -4.23 7.51 -3.10
C VAL A 94 -3.01 8.13 -2.44
N ALA A 95 -2.62 7.66 -1.25
CA ALA A 95 -1.46 8.17 -0.54
C ALA A 95 -0.16 7.92 -1.34
N VAL A 96 0.01 6.74 -1.93
CA VAL A 96 1.17 6.42 -2.80
C VAL A 96 1.20 7.34 -4.02
N ILE A 97 0.07 7.57 -4.69
CA ILE A 97 0.02 8.46 -5.86
C ILE A 97 0.39 9.89 -5.45
N VAL A 98 -0.17 10.42 -4.38
CA VAL A 98 0.13 11.77 -3.87
C VAL A 98 1.62 11.91 -3.57
N GLN A 99 2.19 10.95 -2.84
CA GLN A 99 3.61 10.93 -2.51
C GLN A 99 4.49 10.90 -3.76
N MET A 100 4.22 9.98 -4.69
CA MET A 100 5.06 9.78 -5.89
C MET A 100 4.95 10.95 -6.87
N VAL A 101 3.75 11.50 -7.06
CA VAL A 101 3.58 12.71 -7.89
C VAL A 101 4.33 13.88 -7.27
N TYR A 102 4.22 14.07 -5.96
CA TYR A 102 4.94 15.16 -5.32
C TYR A 102 6.46 14.96 -5.44
N THR A 103 7.01 13.86 -5.04
CA THR A 103 8.46 13.63 -5.00
C THR A 103 9.09 13.60 -6.39
N MET A 104 8.43 13.00 -7.37
CA MET A 104 9.00 12.85 -8.71
C MET A 104 8.75 14.05 -9.63
N VAL A 105 7.54 14.63 -9.57
CA VAL A 105 7.15 15.70 -10.50
C VAL A 105 7.38 17.08 -9.85
N ILE A 106 6.77 17.35 -8.70
CA ILE A 106 6.82 18.66 -8.05
C ILE A 106 8.19 18.88 -7.39
N GLY A 107 8.70 17.87 -6.68
CA GLY A 107 10.00 17.91 -5.99
C GLY A 107 11.20 17.73 -6.92
N GLY A 108 11.00 17.56 -8.24
CA GLY A 108 12.09 17.48 -9.21
C GLY A 108 12.88 16.16 -9.22
N GLY A 109 12.39 15.12 -8.54
CA GLY A 109 13.07 13.81 -8.49
C GLY A 109 13.32 13.22 -9.86
N LEU A 110 12.42 13.43 -10.82
CA LEU A 110 12.56 12.95 -12.19
C LEU A 110 13.75 13.61 -12.91
N GLN A 111 14.02 14.87 -12.65
CA GLN A 111 15.15 15.60 -13.27
C GLN A 111 16.49 15.09 -12.72
N ILE A 112 16.53 14.69 -11.45
CA ILE A 112 17.74 14.25 -10.76
C ILE A 112 18.04 12.77 -11.04
N MET A 113 17.02 11.91 -11.00
CA MET A 113 17.16 10.47 -11.17
C MET A 113 16.99 10.01 -12.61
N GLY A 114 16.47 10.88 -13.49
CA GLY A 114 16.15 10.54 -14.88
C GLY A 114 15.00 9.52 -15.01
N PRO A 115 14.77 9.00 -16.23
CA PRO A 115 13.68 8.04 -16.49
C PRO A 115 13.78 6.74 -15.68
N ALA A 116 14.98 6.32 -15.30
CA ALA A 116 15.20 5.15 -14.44
C ALA A 116 14.59 5.32 -13.05
N GLY A 117 14.51 6.55 -12.55
CA GLY A 117 13.86 6.87 -11.28
C GLY A 117 12.35 6.59 -11.24
N LEU A 118 11.71 6.42 -12.40
CA LEU A 118 10.27 6.08 -12.48
C LEU A 118 9.97 4.59 -12.29
N VAL A 119 10.96 3.71 -12.38
CA VAL A 119 10.74 2.26 -12.30
C VAL A 119 10.12 1.86 -10.97
N MET A 120 10.72 2.28 -9.86
CA MET A 120 10.20 1.93 -8.51
C MET A 120 8.85 2.56 -8.22
N PRO A 121 8.62 3.88 -8.45
CA PRO A 121 7.29 4.48 -8.32
C PRO A 121 6.21 3.77 -9.13
N SER A 122 6.48 3.44 -10.38
CA SER A 122 5.52 2.74 -11.26
C SER A 122 5.20 1.34 -10.73
N LEU A 123 6.20 0.61 -10.25
CA LEU A 123 6.02 -0.71 -9.63
C LEU A 123 5.14 -0.63 -8.39
N VAL A 124 5.42 0.32 -7.49
CA VAL A 124 4.67 0.50 -6.24
C VAL A 124 3.21 0.86 -6.52
N ILE A 125 2.96 1.81 -7.44
CA ILE A 125 1.60 2.19 -7.85
C ILE A 125 0.89 1.01 -8.51
N GLY A 126 1.56 0.27 -9.39
CA GLY A 126 1.01 -0.90 -10.07
C GLY A 126 0.59 -1.99 -9.09
N ILE A 127 1.43 -2.30 -8.10
CA ILE A 127 1.11 -3.28 -7.05
C ILE A 127 -0.05 -2.79 -6.17
N ALA A 128 -0.05 -1.51 -5.76
CA ALA A 128 -1.13 -0.94 -4.95
C ALA A 128 -2.47 -0.99 -5.71
N ALA A 129 -2.49 -0.68 -7.00
CA ALA A 129 -3.66 -0.79 -7.85
C ALA A 129 -4.13 -2.25 -8.01
N ALA A 130 -3.19 -3.19 -8.20
CA ALA A 130 -3.49 -4.62 -8.28
C ALA A 130 -4.09 -5.16 -6.98
N LEU A 131 -3.58 -4.74 -5.82
CA LEU A 131 -4.13 -5.13 -4.50
C LEU A 131 -5.52 -4.54 -4.26
N LEU A 132 -5.75 -3.30 -4.67
CA LEU A 132 -7.09 -2.69 -4.61
C LEU A 132 -8.07 -3.46 -5.50
N TRP A 133 -7.69 -3.74 -6.75
CA TRP A 133 -8.51 -4.52 -7.67
C TRP A 133 -8.78 -5.92 -7.13
N PHE A 134 -7.76 -6.59 -6.60
CA PHE A 134 -7.89 -7.91 -6.01
C PHE A 134 -8.84 -7.92 -4.80
N SER A 135 -8.74 -6.92 -3.92
CA SER A 135 -9.63 -6.81 -2.76
C SER A 135 -11.09 -6.59 -3.19
N TRP A 136 -11.31 -5.78 -4.22
CA TRP A 136 -12.64 -5.58 -4.80
C TRP A 136 -13.18 -6.87 -5.44
N PHE A 137 -12.34 -7.59 -6.19
CA PHE A 137 -12.66 -8.89 -6.77
C PHE A 137 -13.02 -9.92 -5.70
N ALA A 138 -12.23 -10.04 -4.63
CA ALA A 138 -12.49 -10.93 -3.51
C ALA A 138 -13.82 -10.61 -2.81
N ARG A 139 -14.12 -9.30 -2.68
CA ARG A 139 -15.40 -8.83 -2.13
C ARG A 139 -16.59 -9.21 -3.04
N SER A 140 -16.47 -9.03 -4.35
CA SER A 140 -17.53 -9.38 -5.32
C SER A 140 -17.80 -10.88 -5.37
N ARG A 141 -16.80 -11.71 -5.06
CA ARG A 141 -16.94 -13.17 -4.93
C ARG A 141 -17.52 -13.62 -3.59
N GLY A 142 -17.81 -12.68 -2.67
CA GLY A 142 -18.34 -13.01 -1.35
C GLY A 142 -17.34 -13.69 -0.42
N TRP A 143 -16.03 -13.58 -0.70
CA TRP A 143 -14.98 -14.17 0.13
C TRP A 143 -14.78 -13.40 1.45
N PHE A 144 -15.19 -12.16 1.52
CA PHE A 144 -15.24 -11.41 2.77
C PHE A 144 -16.52 -11.74 3.52
N GLY A 145 -16.41 -12.13 4.80
CA GLY A 145 -17.57 -12.39 5.64
C GLY A 145 -18.48 -11.18 5.68
N GLN A 146 -19.72 -11.33 5.25
CA GLN A 146 -20.74 -10.30 5.41
C GLN A 146 -21.04 -10.14 6.89
N VAL A 147 -20.88 -8.94 7.44
CA VAL A 147 -21.54 -8.57 8.70
C VAL A 147 -23.01 -8.49 8.35
N SER A 148 -23.77 -9.52 8.69
CA SER A 148 -25.22 -9.44 8.65
C SER A 148 -25.64 -8.32 9.59
N PRO A 149 -26.41 -7.30 9.16
CA PRO A 149 -27.06 -6.42 10.12
C PRO A 149 -28.00 -7.30 10.92
N THR A 150 -27.77 -7.36 12.22
CA THR A 150 -28.72 -7.95 13.18
C THR A 150 -29.98 -7.10 13.06
N VAL A 151 -30.99 -7.62 12.35
CA VAL A 151 -32.34 -7.07 12.44
C VAL A 151 -32.85 -7.50 13.79
N GLU A 152 -32.66 -6.66 14.78
CA GLU A 152 -33.48 -6.70 16.01
C GLU A 152 -34.91 -6.41 15.56
N ARG A 153 -35.70 -7.46 15.49
CA ARG A 153 -37.15 -7.35 15.47
C ARG A 153 -37.62 -7.45 16.93
N GLU A 154 -37.95 -6.33 17.50
CA GLU A 154 -38.90 -6.27 18.61
C GLU A 154 -40.32 -6.61 18.10
#